data_07b903622fd367f627d8c93aa1b819c6
#
_entry.id   07b903622fd367f627d8c93aa1b819c6
#
_cell.length_a   1.000
_cell.length_b   1.000
_cell.length_c   1.000
_cell.angle_alpha   90.00
_cell.angle_beta   90.00
_cell.angle_gamma   90.00
#
_symmetry.space_group_name_H-M   'P 1'
#
loop_
_entity.id
_entity.type
_entity.pdbx_description
1 polymer ?
#
loop_
_entity_poly.entity_id
_entity_poly.type
_entity_poly.pdbx_seq_one_letter_code
_entity_poly.pdbx_strand_id
1 'polypeptide(L)'
;AYFNSMTSWVDLDQYLSLLGRDRESVLVDDREKMGEAIRALVKRMPTYLTLKEVKRGSGSGPPGVFPVAQVEHLWGDLTTLPDSNCGYFLVDRQRGRQLKSPDELDEWVSQSAAHLEGLCAWS
;
A
#
# COMPACT_ATOMS: atom_id res chain seq x y z
N ALA A 1 14.45 -13.38 7.39
CA ALA A 1 13.06 -12.99 7.13
C ALA A 1 13.06 -11.78 6.19
N TYR A 2 12.14 -11.73 5.24
CA TYR A 2 11.98 -10.62 4.31
C TYR A 2 10.88 -9.69 4.82
N PHE A 3 11.03 -8.40 4.55
CA PHE A 3 10.06 -7.37 4.87
C PHE A 3 9.51 -6.79 3.57
N ASN A 4 8.19 -6.67 3.46
CA ASN A 4 7.57 -6.01 2.31
C ASN A 4 7.59 -4.50 2.53
N SER A 5 8.34 -3.76 1.70
CA SER A 5 8.43 -2.29 1.78
C SER A 5 7.18 -1.58 1.27
N MET A 6 6.25 -2.31 0.65
CA MET A 6 5.07 -1.75 -0.04
C MET A 6 5.41 -0.75 -1.15
N THR A 7 6.65 -0.74 -1.62
CA THR A 7 7.05 0.04 -2.81
C THR A 7 6.85 -0.83 -4.03
N SER A 8 6.05 -0.35 -4.98
CA SER A 8 5.68 -1.10 -6.17
C SER A 8 5.88 -0.26 -7.43
N TRP A 9 6.41 -0.87 -8.46
CA TRP A 9 6.31 -0.38 -9.84
C TRP A 9 5.22 -1.17 -10.53
N VAL A 10 4.29 -0.48 -11.12
CA VAL A 10 3.12 -1.09 -11.74
C VAL A 10 3.16 -0.88 -13.24
N ASP A 11 3.11 -1.97 -14.00
CA ASP A 11 2.79 -1.92 -15.41
C ASP A 11 1.29 -1.63 -15.56
N LEU A 12 0.96 -0.46 -16.10
CA LEU A 12 -0.43 -0.01 -16.19
C LEU A 12 -1.26 -0.89 -17.12
N ASP A 13 -0.71 -1.44 -18.17
CA ASP A 13 -1.45 -2.30 -19.09
C ASP A 13 -1.78 -3.65 -18.43
N GLN A 14 -0.85 -4.20 -17.66
CA GLN A 14 -1.14 -5.37 -16.83
C GLN A 14 -2.20 -5.07 -15.76
N TYR A 15 -2.10 -3.93 -15.10
CA TYR A 15 -3.09 -3.55 -14.09
C TYR A 15 -4.49 -3.38 -14.68
N LEU A 16 -4.60 -2.74 -15.84
CA LEU A 16 -5.86 -2.61 -16.56
C LEU A 16 -6.42 -3.96 -17.00
N SER A 17 -5.54 -4.87 -17.43
CA SER A 17 -5.92 -6.24 -17.77
C SER A 17 -6.55 -6.99 -16.58
N LEU A 18 -6.02 -6.82 -15.35
CA LEU A 18 -6.63 -7.40 -14.14
C LEU A 18 -8.04 -6.85 -13.86
N LEU A 19 -8.32 -5.63 -14.31
CA LEU A 19 -9.64 -5.01 -14.26
C LEU A 19 -10.55 -5.43 -15.43
N GLY A 20 -10.05 -6.24 -16.36
CA GLY A 20 -10.74 -6.54 -17.62
C GLY A 20 -10.90 -5.31 -18.50
N ARG A 21 -9.91 -4.43 -18.51
CA ARG A 21 -9.87 -3.15 -19.24
C ARG A 21 -8.57 -3.00 -20.02
N ASP A 22 -8.58 -2.07 -20.94
CA ASP A 22 -7.41 -1.57 -21.66
C ASP A 22 -7.41 -0.02 -21.63
N ARG A 23 -6.41 0.59 -22.24
CA ARG A 23 -6.30 2.07 -22.28
C ARG A 23 -7.45 2.74 -22.99
N GLU A 24 -7.99 2.13 -24.05
CA GLU A 24 -9.09 2.70 -24.83
C GLU A 24 -10.39 2.65 -24.04
N SER A 25 -10.71 1.52 -23.42
CA SER A 25 -11.91 1.36 -22.61
C SER A 25 -11.93 2.31 -21.41
N VAL A 26 -10.78 2.56 -20.77
CA VAL A 26 -10.68 3.51 -19.66
C VAL A 26 -11.03 4.94 -20.06
N LEU A 27 -10.71 5.33 -21.30
CA LEU A 27 -11.00 6.68 -21.82
C LEU A 27 -12.48 6.89 -22.12
N VAL A 28 -13.22 5.81 -22.39
CA VAL A 28 -14.63 5.88 -22.80
C VAL A 28 -15.60 5.34 -21.73
N ASP A 29 -15.10 4.55 -20.79
CA ASP A 29 -15.91 4.03 -19.69
C ASP A 29 -16.36 5.17 -18.77
N ASP A 30 -17.62 5.08 -18.36
CA ASP A 30 -18.13 5.94 -17.31
C ASP A 30 -17.67 5.46 -15.91
N ARG A 31 -17.92 6.31 -14.91
CA ARG A 31 -17.53 6.06 -13.52
C ARG A 31 -18.18 4.79 -12.95
N GLU A 32 -19.37 4.44 -13.40
CA GLU A 32 -20.10 3.27 -12.91
C GLU A 32 -19.43 1.99 -13.37
N LYS A 33 -19.13 1.85 -14.65
CA LYS A 33 -18.44 0.69 -15.22
C LYS A 33 -17.05 0.50 -14.64
N MET A 34 -16.32 1.59 -14.43
CA MET A 34 -15.03 1.53 -13.75
C MET A 34 -15.19 1.07 -12.30
N GLY A 35 -16.19 1.57 -11.60
CA GLY A 35 -16.51 1.13 -10.25
C GLY A 35 -16.88 -0.34 -10.15
N GLU A 36 -17.58 -0.89 -11.13
CA GLU A 36 -17.88 -2.32 -11.22
C GLU A 36 -16.63 -3.17 -11.43
N ALA A 37 -15.74 -2.75 -12.34
CA ALA A 37 -14.47 -3.43 -12.59
C ALA A 37 -13.59 -3.47 -11.32
N ILE A 38 -13.49 -2.36 -10.59
CA ILE A 38 -12.76 -2.30 -9.33
C ILE A 38 -13.39 -3.22 -8.29
N ARG A 39 -14.71 -3.20 -8.11
CA ARG A 39 -15.41 -4.10 -7.18
C ARG A 39 -15.21 -5.57 -7.53
N ALA A 40 -15.19 -5.90 -8.81
CA ALA A 40 -14.94 -7.26 -9.29
C ALA A 40 -13.50 -7.72 -8.93
N LEU A 41 -12.52 -6.85 -9.12
CA LEU A 41 -11.13 -7.13 -8.74
C LEU A 41 -10.98 -7.31 -7.23
N VAL A 42 -11.55 -6.40 -6.43
CA VAL A 42 -11.49 -6.45 -4.96
C VAL A 42 -12.09 -7.74 -4.40
N LYS A 43 -13.17 -8.26 -4.99
CA LYS A 43 -13.75 -9.56 -4.59
C LYS A 43 -12.83 -10.76 -4.77
N ARG A 44 -11.81 -10.63 -5.60
CA ARG A 44 -10.79 -11.69 -5.83
C ARG A 44 -9.64 -11.62 -4.83
N MET A 45 -9.54 -10.51 -4.09
CA MET A 45 -8.46 -10.27 -3.13
C MET A 45 -8.82 -10.81 -1.74
N PRO A 46 -7.82 -11.23 -0.94
CA PRO A 46 -8.03 -11.59 0.46
C PRO A 46 -8.63 -10.41 1.24
N THR A 47 -9.50 -10.74 2.18
CA THR A 47 -10.07 -9.77 3.12
C THR A 47 -9.50 -10.04 4.51
N TYR A 48 -8.96 -9.02 5.14
CA TYR A 48 -8.39 -9.10 6.49
C TYR A 48 -9.30 -8.39 7.47
N LEU A 49 -9.48 -9.01 8.63
CA LEU A 49 -10.19 -8.43 9.76
C LEU A 49 -9.20 -8.19 10.89
N THR A 50 -9.01 -6.93 11.25
CA THR A 50 -8.12 -6.53 12.33
C THR A 50 -8.93 -5.89 13.45
N LEU A 51 -8.77 -6.38 14.68
CA LEU A 51 -9.34 -5.73 15.86
C LEU A 51 -8.34 -4.72 16.40
N LYS A 52 -8.79 -3.50 16.60
CA LYS A 52 -8.00 -2.40 17.14
C LYS A 52 -8.74 -1.74 18.30
N GLU A 53 -7.97 -1.25 19.25
CA GLU A 53 -8.49 -0.37 20.30
C GLU A 53 -8.29 1.08 19.86
N VAL A 54 -9.38 1.81 19.77
CA VAL A 54 -9.36 3.24 19.43
C VAL A 54 -9.70 4.05 20.67
N LYS A 55 -8.79 4.96 21.03
CA LYS A 55 -9.03 5.93 22.09
C LYS A 55 -9.85 7.10 21.52
N ARG A 56 -11.02 7.32 22.07
CA ARG A 56 -11.81 8.51 21.77
C ARG A 56 -11.37 9.63 22.70
N GLY A 57 -10.87 10.74 22.13
CA GLY A 57 -10.62 11.98 22.89
C GLY A 57 -11.92 12.64 23.35
N SER A 58 -11.81 13.75 24.08
CA SER A 58 -12.91 14.52 24.67
C SER A 58 -13.75 15.29 23.62
N GLY A 59 -14.32 14.56 22.66
CA GLY A 59 -15.38 15.08 21.79
C GLY A 59 -16.76 14.85 22.41
N SER A 60 -17.82 14.95 21.63
CA SER A 60 -19.22 14.84 22.06
C SER A 60 -19.66 13.45 22.59
N GLY A 61 -18.81 12.77 23.37
CA GLY A 61 -19.10 11.49 24.02
C GLY A 61 -18.12 11.17 25.15
N PRO A 62 -18.42 10.19 26.01
CA PRO A 62 -17.54 9.83 27.10
C PRO A 62 -16.16 9.39 26.57
N PRO A 63 -15.04 9.83 27.20
CA PRO A 63 -13.72 9.35 26.86
C PRO A 63 -13.65 7.85 27.18
N GLY A 64 -13.02 7.08 26.30
CA GLY A 64 -12.89 5.65 26.52
C GLY A 64 -12.10 4.96 25.43
N VAL A 65 -11.77 3.69 25.66
CA VAL A 65 -11.17 2.80 24.68
C VAL A 65 -12.28 1.92 24.12
N PHE A 66 -12.42 1.93 22.82
CA PHE A 66 -13.45 1.16 22.12
C PHE A 66 -12.80 0.14 21.19
N PRO A 67 -13.22 -1.14 21.22
CA PRO A 67 -12.81 -2.11 20.22
C PRO A 67 -13.48 -1.78 18.88
N VAL A 68 -12.69 -1.75 17.82
CA VAL A 68 -13.14 -1.48 16.46
C VAL A 68 -12.65 -2.61 15.57
N ALA A 69 -13.54 -3.14 14.75
CA ALA A 69 -13.15 -4.05 13.68
C ALA A 69 -12.84 -3.23 12.42
N GLN A 70 -11.63 -3.39 11.89
CA GLN A 70 -11.21 -2.80 10.63
C GLN A 70 -11.15 -3.88 9.57
N VAL A 71 -11.84 -3.67 8.46
CA VAL A 71 -11.80 -4.55 7.30
C VAL A 71 -10.86 -3.95 6.28
N GLU A 72 -9.87 -4.73 5.84
CA GLU A 72 -8.81 -4.25 4.95
C GLU A 72 -8.62 -5.19 3.76
N HIS A 73 -8.28 -4.60 2.60
CA HIS A 73 -7.63 -5.25 1.49
C HIS A 73 -6.23 -4.66 1.34
N LEU A 74 -5.24 -5.49 1.18
CA LEU A 74 -3.86 -5.01 1.02
C LEU A 74 -3.51 -4.92 -0.46
N TRP A 75 -2.96 -3.79 -0.86
CA TRP A 75 -2.50 -3.58 -2.24
C TRP A 75 -1.51 -4.66 -2.70
N GLY A 76 -0.62 -5.10 -1.81
CA GLY A 76 0.34 -6.17 -2.08
C GLY A 76 -0.30 -7.50 -2.49
N ASP A 77 -1.56 -7.75 -2.12
CA ASP A 77 -2.25 -9.00 -2.46
C ASP A 77 -2.64 -9.10 -3.94
N LEU A 78 -2.56 -8.02 -4.69
CA LEU A 78 -2.66 -8.09 -6.16
C LEU A 78 -1.62 -9.04 -6.76
N THR A 79 -0.47 -9.17 -6.12
CA THR A 79 0.60 -10.10 -6.56
C THR A 79 0.27 -11.57 -6.33
N THR A 80 -0.78 -11.87 -5.57
CA THR A 80 -1.24 -13.26 -5.30
C THR A 80 -2.28 -13.74 -6.32
N LEU A 81 -2.80 -12.85 -7.15
CA LEU A 81 -3.78 -13.22 -8.16
C LEU A 81 -3.13 -14.07 -9.24
N PRO A 82 -3.81 -15.17 -9.69
CA PRO A 82 -3.23 -16.12 -10.66
C PRO A 82 -2.84 -15.51 -12.01
N ASP A 83 -3.54 -14.44 -12.40
CA ASP A 83 -3.34 -13.68 -13.64
C ASP A 83 -2.43 -12.45 -13.45
N SER A 84 -1.86 -12.27 -12.26
CA SER A 84 -0.86 -11.24 -11.98
C SER A 84 0.53 -11.76 -12.34
N ASN A 85 1.21 -11.06 -13.23
CA ASN A 85 2.62 -11.33 -13.52
C ASN A 85 3.49 -10.35 -12.74
N CYS A 86 4.10 -10.81 -11.66
CA CYS A 86 4.89 -9.95 -10.78
C CYS A 86 6.26 -10.56 -10.48
N GLY A 87 7.24 -9.69 -10.24
CA GLY A 87 8.57 -10.03 -9.76
C GLY A 87 8.87 -9.29 -8.46
N TYR A 88 9.86 -9.78 -7.72
CA TYR A 88 10.26 -9.18 -6.45
C TYR A 88 11.72 -8.77 -6.51
N PHE A 89 12.01 -7.54 -6.08
CA PHE A 89 13.36 -7.07 -5.89
C PHE A 89 13.71 -7.13 -4.40
N LEU A 90 14.76 -7.85 -4.10
CA LEU A 90 15.33 -7.85 -2.77
C LEU A 90 16.37 -6.74 -2.67
N VAL A 91 16.17 -5.85 -1.72
CA VAL A 91 17.09 -4.74 -1.45
C VAL A 91 17.57 -4.80 0.00
N ASP A 92 18.73 -4.22 0.26
CA ASP A 92 19.23 -4.10 1.62
C ASP A 92 18.24 -3.35 2.50
N ARG A 93 18.12 -3.76 3.77
CA ARG A 93 17.23 -3.15 4.75
C ARG A 93 17.49 -1.66 4.95
N GLN A 94 18.74 -1.23 4.77
CA GLN A 94 19.14 0.18 4.90
C GLN A 94 18.57 1.08 3.80
N ARG A 95 18.14 0.52 2.67
CA ARG A 95 17.56 1.27 1.56
C ARG A 95 16.10 1.67 1.75
N GLY A 96 15.46 1.19 2.81
CA GLY A 96 14.06 1.52 3.07
C GLY A 96 13.78 1.65 4.56
N ARG A 97 13.20 2.79 4.96
CA ARG A 97 12.77 3.07 6.32
C ARG A 97 11.34 3.59 6.30
N GLN A 98 10.57 3.23 7.32
CA GLN A 98 9.29 3.86 7.59
C GLN A 98 9.55 5.17 8.36
N LEU A 99 8.76 6.19 8.09
CA LEU A 99 8.80 7.49 8.78
C LEU A 99 7.40 7.74 9.37
N LYS A 100 7.07 7.00 10.43
CA LYS A 100 5.77 7.09 11.09
C LYS A 100 5.80 7.84 12.42
N SER A 101 6.98 8.12 12.94
CA SER A 101 7.17 8.83 14.19
C SER A 101 8.38 9.78 14.12
N PRO A 102 8.46 10.79 14.99
CA PRO A 102 9.66 11.65 15.09
C PRO A 102 10.93 10.85 15.36
N ASP A 103 10.86 9.84 16.24
CA ASP A 103 12.02 9.02 16.61
C ASP A 103 12.57 8.24 15.39
N GLU A 104 11.69 7.73 14.52
CA GLU A 104 12.10 7.07 13.28
C GLU A 104 12.77 8.06 12.31
N LEU A 105 12.30 9.32 12.27
CA LEU A 105 12.92 10.38 11.48
C LEU A 105 14.33 10.71 12.01
N ASP A 106 14.49 10.86 13.31
CA ASP A 106 15.78 11.15 13.93
C ASP A 106 16.79 10.02 13.69
N GLU A 107 16.34 8.77 13.80
CA GLU A 107 17.15 7.60 13.44
C GLU A 107 17.52 7.60 11.97
N TRP A 108 16.60 7.95 11.08
CA TRP A 108 16.86 8.02 9.65
C TRP A 108 17.91 9.10 9.33
N VAL A 109 17.75 10.30 9.86
CA VAL A 109 18.69 11.42 9.66
C VAL A 109 20.08 11.05 10.16
N SER A 110 20.19 10.42 11.31
CA SER A 110 21.49 10.10 11.93
C SER A 110 22.23 8.93 11.27
N GLN A 111 21.50 7.96 10.69
CA GLN A 111 22.11 6.70 10.23
C GLN A 111 21.97 6.45 8.73
N SER A 112 20.85 6.86 8.14
CA SER A 112 20.50 6.47 6.76
C SER A 112 20.70 7.59 5.75
N ALA A 113 20.62 8.85 6.14
CA ALA A 113 20.78 9.98 5.23
C ALA A 113 22.19 10.01 4.63
N ALA A 114 23.23 9.83 5.45
CA ALA A 114 24.60 9.78 4.99
C ALA A 114 24.87 8.63 3.99
N HIS A 115 24.20 7.49 4.17
CA HIS A 115 24.29 6.38 3.22
C HIS A 115 23.68 6.76 1.86
N LEU A 116 22.51 7.42 1.85
CA LEU A 116 21.88 7.90 0.61
C LEU A 116 22.71 8.97 -0.08
N GLU A 117 23.27 9.91 0.68
CA GLU A 117 24.16 10.93 0.14
C GLU A 117 25.38 10.32 -0.58
N GLY A 118 25.93 9.23 -0.03
CA GLY A 118 27.04 8.50 -0.63
C GLY A 118 26.66 7.73 -1.91
N LEU A 119 25.37 7.44 -2.13
CA LEU A 119 24.87 6.71 -3.30
C LEU A 119 24.42 7.63 -4.45
N CYS A 120 24.20 8.90 -4.17
CA CYS A 120 23.61 9.85 -5.10
C CYS A 120 24.59 10.98 -5.43
N ALA A 121 24.64 11.35 -6.71
CA ALA A 121 25.25 12.62 -7.12
C ALA A 121 24.14 13.68 -7.11
N TRP A 122 24.23 14.61 -6.17
CA TRP A 122 23.29 15.73 -6.08
C TRP A 122 23.83 16.88 -6.94
N SER A 123 23.02 17.38 -7.86
CA SER A 123 23.31 18.54 -8.71
C SER A 123 22.52 19.75 -8.26
#